data_9bafcf162c93a53676f03995377d9f6e
#
_entry.id   9bafcf162c93a53676f03995377d9f6e
#
_cell.length_a   1.000
_cell.length_b   1.000
_cell.length_c   1.000
_cell.angle_alpha   90.00
_cell.angle_beta   90.00
_cell.angle_gamma   90.00
#
_symmetry.space_group_name_H-M   'P 1'
#
loop_
_entity.id
_entity.type
_entity.pdbx_description
1 polymer ?
#
loop_
_entity_poly.entity_id
_entity_poly.type
_entity_poly.pdbx_seq_one_letter_code
_entity_poly.pdbx_strand_id
1 'polypeptide(L)'
;MKKLNLKWMLSLIAAFTFASCDTDVDHDIPAVDTPVLVSTTPESGAAKVKTGEITIEVKYDKNIFFATDNLSEIKFTGGELISADVLGASNILTVKVNVPGRETACSLSIPEGIVTGPNQMPAPAVSVQFSTVALDKALVAASSAKAVKLYNYLLDNFETKTLSAMMANVAWNTEMSEKVYGWTGKYPAINCFDYVHLPASVAGADWINYGDITPVKDWSDKGGIVAAMWHWNVPKNAVGVAYTNQLW
;
A
#
# COMPACT_ATOMS: atom_id res chain seq x y z
N MET A 1 68.50 -59.04 25.95
CA MET A 1 67.34 -58.32 25.56
C MET A 1 66.10 -59.01 26.15
N LYS A 2 65.48 -58.41 27.17
CA LYS A 2 64.24 -58.97 27.78
C LYS A 2 63.05 -58.69 26.84
N LYS A 3 62.42 -59.77 26.42
CA LYS A 3 61.17 -59.68 25.62
C LYS A 3 60.09 -59.10 26.49
N LEU A 4 59.62 -57.91 26.17
CA LEU A 4 58.47 -57.27 26.78
C LEU A 4 57.23 -58.11 26.45
N ASN A 5 56.51 -58.57 27.49
CA ASN A 5 55.39 -59.48 27.38
C ASN A 5 54.19 -58.76 26.78
N LEU A 6 53.86 -59.00 25.52
CA LEU A 6 52.74 -58.37 24.74
C LEU A 6 51.38 -58.43 25.51
N LYS A 7 51.21 -59.43 26.42
CA LYS A 7 50.00 -59.53 27.25
C LYS A 7 49.85 -58.40 28.28
N TRP A 8 50.96 -57.85 28.79
CA TRP A 8 50.91 -56.71 29.70
C TRP A 8 50.61 -55.39 29.00
N MET A 9 51.02 -55.22 27.73
CA MET A 9 50.72 -54.08 26.97
C MET A 9 49.24 -54.04 26.57
N LEU A 10 48.63 -55.17 26.24
CA LEU A 10 47.21 -55.28 25.95
C LEU A 10 46.31 -54.95 27.14
N SER A 11 46.74 -55.35 28.37
CA SER A 11 46.03 -55.05 29.62
C SER A 11 46.06 -53.55 29.96
N LEU A 12 47.19 -52.87 29.65
CA LEU A 12 47.31 -51.43 29.90
C LEU A 12 46.44 -50.62 28.90
N ILE A 13 46.32 -51.07 27.64
CA ILE A 13 45.45 -50.43 26.64
C ILE A 13 43.97 -50.61 26.96
N ALA A 14 43.60 -51.83 27.51
CA ALA A 14 42.22 -52.07 27.91
C ALA A 14 41.80 -51.25 29.17
N ALA A 15 42.74 -50.85 30.04
CA ALA A 15 42.42 -50.02 31.18
C ALA A 15 42.20 -48.55 30.86
N PHE A 16 42.73 -48.06 29.69
CA PHE A 16 42.51 -46.67 29.24
C PHE A 16 41.23 -46.48 28.44
N THR A 17 40.58 -47.52 27.96
CA THR A 17 39.36 -47.40 27.15
C THR A 17 38.08 -47.31 27.99
N PHE A 18 38.14 -47.48 29.31
CA PHE A 18 36.99 -47.35 30.21
C PHE A 18 37.03 -46.10 31.09
N ALA A 19 38.02 -45.20 30.88
CA ALA A 19 37.89 -43.84 31.42
C ALA A 19 37.13 -42.99 30.40
N SER A 20 36.00 -43.46 29.88
CA SER A 20 34.97 -42.62 29.33
C SER A 20 34.51 -41.74 30.49
N CYS A 21 34.78 -40.48 30.43
CA CYS A 21 34.18 -39.50 31.30
C CYS A 21 32.67 -39.71 31.30
N ASP A 22 32.18 -40.42 32.25
CA ASP A 22 30.82 -40.28 32.72
C ASP A 22 30.83 -39.00 33.59
N THR A 23 30.98 -37.87 32.93
CA THR A 23 30.54 -36.64 33.50
C THR A 23 29.06 -36.59 33.15
N ASP A 24 28.23 -37.08 34.04
CA ASP A 24 26.86 -36.59 34.20
C ASP A 24 26.98 -35.08 34.49
N VAL A 25 27.36 -34.34 33.49
CA VAL A 25 27.08 -32.92 33.44
C VAL A 25 25.61 -32.88 33.08
N ASP A 26 24.80 -32.83 34.10
CA ASP A 26 23.41 -32.48 34.00
C ASP A 26 23.40 -31.05 33.36
N HIS A 27 23.47 -31.03 32.05
CA HIS A 27 23.26 -29.81 31.31
C HIS A 27 21.76 -29.55 31.40
N ASP A 28 21.35 -28.93 32.50
CA ASP A 28 20.09 -28.22 32.56
C ASP A 28 20.12 -27.20 31.46
N ILE A 29 19.78 -27.64 30.22
CA ILE A 29 19.52 -26.73 29.13
C ILE A 29 18.29 -25.96 29.58
N PRO A 30 18.40 -24.65 29.87
CA PRO A 30 17.27 -23.90 30.31
C PRO A 30 16.13 -24.12 29.33
N ALA A 31 14.94 -24.45 29.83
CA ALA A 31 13.77 -24.57 29.01
C ALA A 31 13.60 -23.25 28.26
N VAL A 32 13.67 -23.30 26.92
CA VAL A 32 13.47 -22.12 26.06
C VAL A 32 12.01 -22.07 25.78
N ASP A 33 11.36 -20.99 26.22
CA ASP A 33 9.95 -20.76 25.96
C ASP A 33 9.69 -20.56 24.46
N THR A 34 8.51 -20.97 24.01
CA THR A 34 8.04 -20.71 22.65
C THR A 34 7.98 -19.20 22.37
N PRO A 35 8.21 -18.75 21.12
CA PRO A 35 7.99 -17.35 20.76
C PRO A 35 6.53 -16.96 21.00
N VAL A 36 6.33 -15.75 21.53
CA VAL A 36 5.01 -15.18 21.77
C VAL A 36 4.77 -14.03 20.81
N LEU A 37 3.61 -13.99 20.18
CA LEU A 37 3.20 -12.88 19.34
C LEU A 37 3.05 -11.61 20.19
N VAL A 38 3.75 -10.54 19.81
CA VAL A 38 3.68 -9.23 20.47
C VAL A 38 2.71 -8.29 19.74
N SER A 39 2.88 -8.16 18.43
CA SER A 39 2.06 -7.25 17.62
C SER A 39 2.11 -7.63 16.15
N THR A 40 1.16 -7.07 15.40
CA THR A 40 1.17 -7.09 13.93
C THR A 40 1.00 -5.67 13.39
N THR A 41 1.58 -5.40 12.23
CA THR A 41 1.38 -4.17 11.46
C THR A 41 1.05 -4.56 10.02
N PRO A 42 -0.16 -4.31 9.50
CA PRO A 42 -1.28 -3.68 10.18
C PRO A 42 -1.77 -4.50 11.39
N GLU A 43 -2.36 -3.82 12.39
CA GLU A 43 -3.04 -4.52 13.47
C GLU A 43 -4.23 -5.32 12.94
N SER A 44 -4.52 -6.46 13.59
CA SER A 44 -5.69 -7.24 13.20
C SER A 44 -6.98 -6.44 13.44
N GLY A 45 -7.81 -6.33 12.40
CA GLY A 45 -9.00 -5.48 12.38
C GLY A 45 -8.75 -4.07 11.82
N ALA A 46 -7.53 -3.74 11.40
CA ALA A 46 -7.23 -2.45 10.78
C ALA A 46 -8.08 -2.22 9.54
N ALA A 47 -8.68 -1.04 9.44
CA ALA A 47 -9.38 -0.56 8.26
C ALA A 47 -8.53 0.53 7.57
N LYS A 48 -8.81 0.79 6.30
CA LYS A 48 -8.16 1.87 5.51
C LYS A 48 -6.65 1.65 5.27
N VAL A 49 -6.21 0.41 5.20
CA VAL A 49 -4.85 0.09 4.76
C VAL A 49 -4.71 0.50 3.28
N LYS A 50 -3.59 1.11 2.91
CA LYS A 50 -3.36 1.53 1.51
C LYS A 50 -3.38 0.33 0.57
N THR A 51 -3.85 0.51 -0.66
CA THR A 51 -3.80 -0.49 -1.73
C THR A 51 -2.41 -0.62 -2.32
N GLY A 52 -2.16 -1.67 -3.09
CA GLY A 52 -0.88 -1.95 -3.74
C GLY A 52 -0.02 -2.90 -2.93
N GLU A 53 1.29 -2.71 -2.96
CA GLU A 53 2.22 -3.51 -2.16
C GLU A 53 2.12 -3.11 -0.68
N ILE A 54 1.81 -4.09 0.16
CA ILE A 54 1.64 -3.93 1.61
C ILE A 54 2.68 -4.81 2.30
N THR A 55 3.38 -4.24 3.24
CA THR A 55 4.26 -4.98 4.15
C THR A 55 3.50 -5.28 5.44
N ILE A 56 3.37 -6.57 5.77
CA ILE A 56 2.79 -7.03 7.02
C ILE A 56 3.95 -7.47 7.92
N GLU A 57 4.08 -6.85 9.07
CA GLU A 57 5.07 -7.22 10.08
C GLU A 57 4.40 -8.02 11.19
N VAL A 58 4.96 -9.18 11.51
CA VAL A 58 4.54 -10.01 12.64
C VAL A 58 5.68 -10.06 13.64
N LYS A 59 5.52 -9.37 14.77
CA LYS A 59 6.55 -9.19 15.78
C LYS A 59 6.37 -10.15 16.94
N TYR A 60 7.45 -10.83 17.32
CA TYR A 60 7.53 -11.74 18.44
C TYR A 60 8.36 -11.16 19.60
N ASP A 61 8.31 -11.79 20.76
CA ASP A 61 9.03 -11.39 21.97
C ASP A 61 10.53 -11.74 21.92
N LYS A 62 10.93 -12.66 21.03
CA LYS A 62 12.30 -13.13 20.84
C LYS A 62 12.64 -13.35 19.37
N ASN A 63 13.91 -13.54 19.07
CA ASN A 63 14.36 -13.83 17.71
C ASN A 63 13.69 -15.07 17.15
N ILE A 64 13.37 -15.02 15.87
CA ILE A 64 12.69 -16.08 15.14
C ILE A 64 13.48 -16.49 13.91
N PHE A 65 13.11 -17.65 13.38
CA PHE A 65 13.63 -18.21 12.14
C PHE A 65 12.46 -18.61 11.25
N PHE A 66 12.61 -18.37 9.96
CA PHE A 66 11.65 -18.75 8.94
C PHE A 66 12.42 -19.27 7.72
N ALA A 67 12.09 -20.49 7.28
CA ALA A 67 12.63 -21.03 6.05
C ALA A 67 11.79 -20.56 4.86
N THR A 68 12.42 -19.99 3.85
CA THR A 68 11.72 -19.47 2.66
C THR A 68 10.92 -20.54 1.91
N ASP A 69 11.32 -21.80 2.00
CA ASP A 69 10.59 -22.93 1.45
C ASP A 69 9.19 -23.13 2.08
N ASN A 70 8.98 -22.59 3.27
CA ASN A 70 7.69 -22.60 3.96
C ASN A 70 6.71 -21.53 3.46
N LEU A 71 7.07 -20.72 2.47
CA LEU A 71 6.19 -19.67 1.94
C LEU A 71 4.85 -20.24 1.46
N SER A 72 4.84 -21.45 0.89
CA SER A 72 3.63 -22.10 0.40
C SER A 72 2.62 -22.45 1.51
N GLU A 73 3.07 -22.55 2.77
CA GLU A 73 2.24 -22.85 3.92
C GLU A 73 1.49 -21.60 4.42
N ILE A 74 2.03 -20.40 4.15
CA ILE A 74 1.36 -19.14 4.47
C ILE A 74 0.19 -18.95 3.51
N LYS A 75 -1.00 -18.67 4.04
CA LYS A 75 -2.19 -18.40 3.24
C LYS A 75 -2.54 -16.92 3.33
N PHE A 76 -2.76 -16.33 2.17
CA PHE A 76 -3.24 -14.97 2.08
C PHE A 76 -4.48 -14.89 1.18
N THR A 77 -5.49 -14.14 1.61
CA THR A 77 -6.71 -13.87 0.83
C THR A 77 -6.90 -12.38 0.67
N GLY A 78 -7.53 -11.97 -0.42
CA GLY A 78 -7.76 -10.56 -0.77
C GLY A 78 -6.70 -9.97 -1.70
N GLY A 79 -5.67 -10.74 -2.05
CA GLY A 79 -4.60 -10.32 -2.95
C GLY A 79 -3.60 -11.43 -3.22
N GLU A 80 -2.41 -11.06 -3.63
CA GLU A 80 -1.31 -11.97 -3.94
C GLU A 80 -0.26 -11.94 -2.82
N LEU A 81 0.21 -13.10 -2.38
CA LEU A 81 1.35 -13.25 -1.48
C LEU A 81 2.64 -13.19 -2.31
N ILE A 82 3.51 -12.22 -2.03
CA ILE A 82 4.75 -12.01 -2.78
C ILE A 82 5.92 -12.73 -2.11
N SER A 83 6.14 -12.48 -0.81
CA SER A 83 7.27 -13.05 -0.07
C SER A 83 7.03 -13.04 1.43
N ALA A 84 7.79 -13.86 2.14
CA ALA A 84 7.95 -13.78 3.59
C ALA A 84 9.42 -14.00 3.93
N ASP A 85 9.95 -13.22 4.87
CA ASP A 85 11.35 -13.29 5.27
C ASP A 85 11.57 -12.75 6.67
N VAL A 86 12.67 -13.21 7.29
CA VAL A 86 13.20 -12.69 8.56
C VAL A 86 14.60 -12.16 8.30
N LEU A 87 14.76 -10.85 8.35
CA LEU A 87 16.03 -10.19 8.05
C LEU A 87 17.03 -10.35 9.21
N GLY A 88 18.04 -11.19 9.01
CA GLY A 88 19.11 -11.42 10.02
C GLY A 88 18.57 -12.05 11.31
N ALA A 89 19.22 -11.72 12.43
CA ALA A 89 18.78 -12.14 13.76
C ALA A 89 17.68 -11.19 14.27
N SER A 90 16.46 -11.36 13.78
CA SER A 90 15.32 -10.48 14.06
C SER A 90 14.18 -11.23 14.76
N ASN A 91 13.35 -10.48 15.43
CA ASN A 91 12.09 -10.96 16.02
C ASN A 91 10.86 -10.57 15.18
N ILE A 92 11.07 -10.13 13.93
CA ILE A 92 10.01 -9.71 13.02
C ILE A 92 10.03 -10.60 11.78
N LEU A 93 8.90 -11.25 11.51
CA LEU A 93 8.61 -11.82 10.20
C LEU A 93 7.97 -10.73 9.32
N THR A 94 8.58 -10.46 8.20
CA THR A 94 8.10 -9.51 7.20
C THR A 94 7.42 -10.27 6.07
N VAL A 95 6.13 -10.05 5.86
CA VAL A 95 5.34 -10.64 4.77
C VAL A 95 4.93 -9.55 3.80
N LYS A 96 5.27 -9.70 2.53
CA LYS A 96 4.88 -8.78 1.46
C LYS A 96 3.73 -9.36 0.65
N VAL A 97 2.70 -8.54 0.46
CA VAL A 97 1.51 -8.89 -0.31
C VAL A 97 1.16 -7.76 -1.29
N ASN A 98 0.48 -8.08 -2.37
CA ASN A 98 -0.08 -7.07 -3.28
C ASN A 98 -1.61 -7.13 -3.25
N VAL A 99 -2.23 -6.03 -2.86
CA VAL A 99 -3.70 -5.89 -2.78
C VAL A 99 -4.12 -4.69 -3.62
N PRO A 100 -4.38 -4.88 -4.91
CA PRO A 100 -4.75 -3.76 -5.80
C PRO A 100 -6.18 -3.25 -5.55
N GLY A 101 -7.04 -4.07 -4.98
CA GLY A 101 -8.45 -3.74 -4.74
C GLY A 101 -8.66 -2.83 -3.53
N ARG A 102 -9.59 -1.87 -3.67
CA ARG A 102 -10.11 -1.08 -2.55
C ARG A 102 -11.27 -1.83 -1.87
N GLU A 103 -11.58 -1.47 -0.63
CA GLU A 103 -12.63 -2.14 0.18
C GLU A 103 -12.47 -3.67 0.22
N THR A 104 -11.25 -4.14 0.05
CA THR A 104 -10.95 -5.56 0.00
C THR A 104 -10.66 -6.07 1.41
N ALA A 105 -11.42 -7.06 1.83
CA ALA A 105 -11.13 -7.80 3.05
C ALA A 105 -9.95 -8.73 2.81
N CYS A 106 -8.93 -8.60 3.65
CA CYS A 106 -7.69 -9.37 3.59
C CYS A 106 -7.53 -10.22 4.84
N SER A 107 -6.98 -11.42 4.67
CA SER A 107 -6.65 -12.29 5.77
C SER A 107 -5.32 -13.00 5.50
N LEU A 108 -4.38 -12.85 6.42
CA LEU A 108 -3.12 -13.60 6.48
C LEU A 108 -3.26 -14.69 7.53
N SER A 109 -2.90 -15.92 7.18
CA SER A 109 -2.85 -17.05 8.10
C SER A 109 -1.47 -17.72 8.03
N ILE A 110 -0.81 -17.81 9.15
CA ILE A 110 0.50 -18.44 9.35
C ILE A 110 0.28 -19.64 10.27
N PRO A 111 0.44 -20.87 9.82
CA PRO A 111 0.29 -22.06 10.66
C PRO A 111 1.30 -22.10 11.80
N GLU A 112 0.96 -22.83 12.85
CA GLU A 112 1.88 -23.12 13.97
C GLU A 112 3.12 -23.85 13.46
N GLY A 113 4.29 -23.48 13.99
CA GLY A 113 5.54 -24.20 13.79
C GLY A 113 6.29 -23.89 12.49
N ILE A 114 5.72 -23.18 11.51
CA ILE A 114 6.49 -22.76 10.33
C ILE A 114 7.42 -21.57 10.62
N VAL A 115 7.11 -20.82 11.65
CA VAL A 115 8.02 -19.87 12.30
C VAL A 115 8.51 -20.52 13.57
N THR A 116 9.80 -20.51 13.83
CA THR A 116 10.40 -21.10 15.03
C THR A 116 11.24 -20.08 15.78
N GLY A 117 11.36 -20.26 17.07
CA GLY A 117 12.28 -19.51 17.91
C GLY A 117 13.60 -20.24 18.14
N PRO A 118 14.39 -19.83 19.15
CA PRO A 118 15.58 -20.54 19.58
C PRO A 118 15.28 -22.02 19.89
N ASN A 119 16.26 -22.89 19.66
CA ASN A 119 16.12 -24.34 19.78
C ASN A 119 14.95 -24.95 18.98
N GLN A 120 14.57 -24.32 17.87
CA GLN A 120 13.48 -24.75 17.00
C GLN A 120 12.11 -24.84 17.70
N MET A 121 11.91 -24.10 18.79
CA MET A 121 10.63 -24.03 19.47
C MET A 121 9.56 -23.42 18.55
N PRO A 122 8.42 -24.11 18.32
CA PRO A 122 7.41 -23.64 17.38
C PRO A 122 6.74 -22.35 17.88
N ALA A 123 6.60 -21.38 17.00
CA ALA A 123 5.74 -20.23 17.27
C ALA A 123 4.27 -20.61 17.05
N PRO A 124 3.35 -20.01 17.80
CA PRO A 124 1.92 -20.26 17.64
C PRO A 124 1.41 -19.79 16.27
N ALA A 125 0.28 -20.35 15.84
CA ALA A 125 -0.41 -19.88 14.63
C ALA A 125 -0.79 -18.39 14.76
N VAL A 126 -0.66 -17.66 13.67
CA VAL A 126 -1.02 -16.24 13.60
C VAL A 126 -2.08 -16.01 12.55
N SER A 127 -3.08 -15.20 12.89
CA SER A 127 -4.10 -14.73 11.96
C SER A 127 -4.19 -13.21 12.04
N VAL A 128 -4.05 -12.54 10.88
CA VAL A 128 -4.15 -11.08 10.77
C VAL A 128 -5.23 -10.77 9.75
N GLN A 129 -6.21 -9.98 10.14
CA GLN A 129 -7.28 -9.53 9.28
C GLN A 129 -7.23 -8.01 9.15
N PHE A 130 -7.40 -7.50 7.94
CA PHE A 130 -7.50 -6.06 7.70
C PHE A 130 -8.33 -5.79 6.45
N SER A 131 -8.69 -4.53 6.22
CA SER A 131 -9.31 -4.12 4.96
C SER A 131 -8.58 -2.93 4.36
N THR A 132 -8.54 -2.92 3.02
CA THR A 132 -7.99 -1.78 2.30
C THR A 132 -8.92 -0.58 2.36
N VAL A 133 -8.35 0.59 2.09
CA VAL A 133 -9.06 1.86 2.14
C VAL A 133 -10.36 1.79 1.34
N ALA A 134 -11.45 2.15 2.00
CA ALA A 134 -12.72 2.36 1.34
C ALA A 134 -12.62 3.61 0.47
N LEU A 135 -13.39 3.61 -0.62
CA LEU A 135 -13.62 4.84 -1.34
C LEU A 135 -14.53 5.72 -0.50
N ASP A 136 -14.10 6.95 -0.24
CA ASP A 136 -15.03 7.94 0.23
C ASP A 136 -16.14 8.03 -0.81
N LYS A 137 -17.37 7.76 -0.40
CA LYS A 137 -18.52 7.86 -1.30
C LYS A 137 -18.55 9.29 -1.84
N ALA A 138 -18.75 9.43 -3.15
CA ALA A 138 -18.94 10.72 -3.74
C ALA A 138 -20.04 11.49 -2.97
N LEU A 139 -19.77 12.74 -2.60
CA LEU A 139 -20.74 13.59 -1.90
C LEU A 139 -22.06 13.75 -2.67
N VAL A 140 -22.00 13.58 -3.98
CA VAL A 140 -23.14 13.64 -4.89
C VAL A 140 -23.17 12.33 -5.69
N ALA A 141 -24.32 11.68 -5.74
CA ALA A 141 -24.50 10.51 -6.58
C ALA A 141 -24.23 10.90 -8.05
N ALA A 142 -23.39 10.10 -8.71
CA ALA A 142 -23.10 10.33 -10.12
C ALA A 142 -24.37 10.18 -10.95
N SER A 143 -24.69 11.21 -11.72
CA SER A 143 -25.92 11.26 -12.53
C SER A 143 -25.87 10.44 -13.82
N SER A 144 -24.69 9.95 -14.20
CA SER A 144 -24.51 9.18 -15.42
C SER A 144 -23.43 8.10 -15.31
N ALA A 145 -23.55 7.07 -16.17
CA ALA A 145 -22.53 6.02 -16.28
C ALA A 145 -21.14 6.57 -16.67
N LYS A 146 -21.06 7.64 -17.47
CA LYS A 146 -19.80 8.31 -17.81
C LYS A 146 -19.16 8.96 -16.59
N ALA A 147 -19.95 9.59 -15.73
CA ALA A 147 -19.45 10.19 -14.49
C ALA A 147 -18.94 9.14 -13.51
N VAL A 148 -19.64 8.00 -13.38
CA VAL A 148 -19.18 6.84 -12.58
C VAL A 148 -17.86 6.31 -13.12
N LYS A 149 -17.74 6.15 -14.44
CA LYS A 149 -16.50 5.68 -15.07
C LYS A 149 -15.33 6.63 -14.82
N LEU A 150 -15.56 7.94 -14.93
CA LEU A 150 -14.54 8.95 -14.66
C LEU A 150 -14.13 8.92 -13.19
N TYR A 151 -15.09 8.85 -12.28
CA TYR A 151 -14.82 8.75 -10.86
C TYR A 151 -13.94 7.53 -10.54
N ASN A 152 -14.33 6.36 -11.02
CA ASN A 152 -13.53 5.13 -10.82
C ASN A 152 -12.13 5.27 -11.44
N TYR A 153 -12.01 5.87 -12.63
CA TYR A 153 -10.71 6.11 -13.25
C TYR A 153 -9.80 7.01 -12.37
N LEU A 154 -10.34 8.07 -11.79
CA LEU A 154 -9.59 8.95 -10.88
C LEU A 154 -9.14 8.20 -9.63
N LEU A 155 -10.00 7.35 -9.09
CA LEU A 155 -9.70 6.55 -7.92
C LEU A 155 -8.62 5.48 -8.20
N ASP A 156 -8.72 4.78 -9.30
CA ASP A 156 -7.77 3.73 -9.70
C ASP A 156 -6.37 4.31 -9.96
N ASN A 157 -6.29 5.60 -10.31
CA ASN A 157 -5.03 6.29 -10.54
C ASN A 157 -4.59 7.18 -9.36
N PHE A 158 -5.38 7.28 -8.31
CA PHE A 158 -5.02 8.04 -7.11
C PHE A 158 -3.74 7.48 -6.47
N GLU A 159 -2.83 8.35 -6.06
CA GLU A 159 -1.50 8.03 -5.52
C GLU A 159 -0.53 7.31 -6.48
N THR A 160 -0.98 6.88 -7.67
CA THR A 160 -0.13 6.18 -8.64
C THR A 160 0.28 7.01 -9.82
N LYS A 161 -0.55 7.99 -10.22
CA LYS A 161 -0.31 8.86 -11.37
C LYS A 161 -0.71 10.30 -11.09
N THR A 162 0.03 11.21 -11.70
CA THR A 162 -0.34 12.63 -11.80
C THR A 162 -0.95 12.88 -13.16
N LEU A 163 -2.17 13.43 -13.21
CA LEU A 163 -2.81 13.83 -14.45
C LEU A 163 -2.41 15.27 -14.78
N SER A 164 -1.91 15.48 -15.99
CA SER A 164 -1.62 16.82 -16.47
C SER A 164 -2.90 17.57 -16.79
N ALA A 165 -2.93 18.86 -16.48
CA ALA A 165 -4.07 19.73 -16.75
C ALA A 165 -3.64 21.02 -17.44
N MET A 166 -4.55 21.59 -18.22
CA MET A 166 -4.39 22.91 -18.79
C MET A 166 -5.67 23.73 -18.59
N MET A 167 -5.47 24.99 -18.28
CA MET A 167 -6.55 25.96 -18.17
C MET A 167 -6.94 26.46 -19.56
N ALA A 168 -8.23 26.59 -19.83
CA ALA A 168 -8.70 27.22 -21.04
C ALA A 168 -8.17 28.66 -21.12
N ASN A 169 -7.68 29.07 -22.30
CA ASN A 169 -7.39 30.47 -22.55
C ASN A 169 -8.71 31.21 -22.76
N VAL A 170 -8.84 32.38 -22.15
CA VAL A 170 -10.09 33.17 -22.24
C VAL A 170 -11.32 32.32 -21.84
N ALA A 171 -11.19 31.50 -20.82
CA ALA A 171 -12.24 30.78 -20.13
C ALA A 171 -12.93 29.62 -20.89
N TRP A 172 -13.17 29.67 -22.20
CA TRP A 172 -14.08 28.73 -22.86
C TRP A 172 -13.55 28.16 -24.18
N ASN A 173 -12.35 27.59 -24.16
CA ASN A 173 -11.75 26.97 -25.35
C ASN A 173 -10.72 25.88 -24.95
N THR A 174 -10.07 25.27 -25.94
CA THR A 174 -9.00 24.29 -25.80
C THR A 174 -7.65 24.77 -26.34
N GLU A 175 -7.51 26.06 -26.64
CA GLU A 175 -6.34 26.61 -27.31
C GLU A 175 -5.02 26.29 -26.63
N MET A 176 -4.98 26.40 -25.31
CA MET A 176 -3.74 26.09 -24.55
C MET A 176 -3.41 24.61 -24.58
N SER A 177 -4.41 23.75 -24.57
CA SER A 177 -4.22 22.30 -24.72
C SER A 177 -3.71 21.95 -26.12
N GLU A 178 -4.15 22.63 -27.15
CA GLU A 178 -3.63 22.49 -28.52
C GLU A 178 -2.17 22.97 -28.63
N LYS A 179 -1.79 24.04 -27.94
CA LYS A 179 -0.40 24.50 -27.87
C LYS A 179 0.49 23.44 -27.17
N VAL A 180 0.03 22.85 -26.06
CA VAL A 180 0.75 21.77 -25.41
C VAL A 180 0.95 20.59 -26.36
N TYR A 181 -0.08 20.22 -27.09
CA TYR A 181 0.03 19.17 -28.11
C TYR A 181 1.06 19.54 -29.20
N GLY A 182 1.05 20.77 -29.70
CA GLY A 182 2.03 21.23 -30.68
C GLY A 182 3.48 21.14 -30.20
N TRP A 183 3.72 21.32 -28.91
CA TRP A 183 5.06 21.27 -28.34
C TRP A 183 5.52 19.86 -27.96
N THR A 184 4.60 19.00 -27.55
CA THR A 184 4.93 17.72 -26.91
C THR A 184 4.46 16.49 -27.67
N GLY A 185 3.57 16.67 -28.66
CA GLY A 185 2.86 15.59 -29.34
C GLY A 185 1.83 14.88 -28.47
N LYS A 186 1.50 15.41 -27.27
CA LYS A 186 0.54 14.82 -26.35
C LYS A 186 -0.39 15.89 -25.77
N TYR A 187 -1.67 15.56 -25.68
CA TYR A 187 -2.62 16.40 -24.97
C TYR A 187 -2.49 16.27 -23.46
N PRO A 188 -2.76 17.33 -22.68
CA PRO A 188 -3.01 17.18 -21.26
C PRO A 188 -4.25 16.31 -21.03
N ALA A 189 -4.29 15.58 -19.91
CA ALA A 189 -5.44 14.73 -19.60
C ALA A 189 -6.71 15.53 -19.29
N ILE A 190 -6.54 16.75 -18.77
CA ILE A 190 -7.63 17.60 -18.28
C ILE A 190 -7.58 18.96 -18.98
N ASN A 191 -8.72 19.41 -19.49
CA ASN A 191 -8.92 20.82 -19.84
C ASN A 191 -9.93 21.43 -18.87
N CYS A 192 -9.53 22.51 -18.21
CA CYS A 192 -10.36 23.20 -17.23
C CYS A 192 -11.02 24.42 -17.89
N PHE A 193 -12.35 24.42 -17.90
CA PHE A 193 -13.18 25.50 -18.41
C PHE A 193 -13.63 26.42 -17.27
N ASP A 194 -13.55 27.73 -17.47
CA ASP A 194 -13.81 28.69 -16.42
C ASP A 194 -15.18 29.38 -16.61
N TYR A 195 -15.98 29.34 -15.56
CA TYR A 195 -17.28 30.02 -15.52
C TYR A 195 -17.20 31.42 -14.90
N VAL A 196 -16.06 32.09 -15.06
CA VAL A 196 -15.77 33.41 -14.44
C VAL A 196 -16.78 34.49 -14.83
N HIS A 197 -17.37 34.40 -16.02
CA HIS A 197 -18.26 35.41 -16.54
C HIS A 197 -19.75 35.04 -16.52
N LEU A 198 -20.18 34.19 -15.60
CA LEU A 198 -21.61 33.99 -15.39
C LEU A 198 -22.30 35.31 -14.93
N PRO A 199 -23.62 35.41 -15.07
CA PRO A 199 -24.36 36.68 -14.82
C PRO A 199 -24.15 37.28 -13.42
N ALA A 200 -23.71 36.51 -12.45
CA ALA A 200 -23.34 36.99 -11.11
C ALA A 200 -21.96 37.69 -11.07
N SER A 201 -21.19 37.64 -12.16
CA SER A 201 -19.90 38.29 -12.28
C SER A 201 -20.06 39.72 -12.77
N VAL A 202 -19.35 40.65 -12.11
CA VAL A 202 -19.29 42.08 -12.54
C VAL A 202 -18.45 42.28 -13.80
N ALA A 203 -17.78 41.28 -14.27
CA ALA A 203 -16.81 41.40 -15.37
C ALA A 203 -17.42 41.49 -16.75
N GLY A 204 -18.75 41.56 -16.87
CA GLY A 204 -19.48 41.68 -18.11
C GLY A 204 -19.12 40.59 -19.12
N ALA A 205 -20.00 39.69 -19.44
CA ALA A 205 -19.57 38.49 -20.12
C ALA A 205 -20.37 38.12 -21.35
N ASP A 206 -20.88 39.09 -21.99
CA ASP A 206 -21.71 38.92 -23.18
C ASP A 206 -20.98 38.26 -24.34
N TRP A 207 -19.65 38.12 -24.25
CA TRP A 207 -18.80 37.53 -25.28
C TRP A 207 -18.56 36.03 -25.12
N ILE A 208 -18.93 35.43 -23.98
CA ILE A 208 -18.85 33.98 -23.76
C ILE A 208 -20.25 33.38 -23.72
N ASN A 209 -20.58 32.59 -24.73
CA ASN A 209 -21.82 31.84 -24.74
C ASN A 209 -21.63 30.48 -24.00
N TYR A 210 -21.91 30.44 -22.74
CA TYR A 210 -21.86 29.18 -21.95
C TYR A 210 -22.96 28.18 -22.35
N GLY A 211 -23.96 28.58 -23.13
CA GLY A 211 -24.93 27.69 -23.74
C GLY A 211 -24.36 26.86 -24.89
N ASP A 212 -23.28 27.35 -25.52
CA ASP A 212 -22.52 26.57 -26.48
C ASP A 212 -21.54 25.64 -25.79
N ILE A 213 -21.94 24.41 -25.60
CA ILE A 213 -21.11 23.37 -24.95
C ILE A 213 -20.19 22.65 -25.94
N THR A 214 -20.11 23.08 -27.21
CA THR A 214 -19.29 22.41 -28.23
C THR A 214 -17.84 22.23 -27.80
N PRO A 215 -17.10 23.23 -27.26
CA PRO A 215 -15.71 23.03 -26.85
C PRO A 215 -15.55 21.98 -25.73
N VAL A 216 -16.50 21.96 -24.80
CA VAL A 216 -16.53 21.02 -23.69
C VAL A 216 -16.81 19.59 -24.14
N LYS A 217 -17.83 19.50 -25.05
CA LYS A 217 -18.26 18.23 -25.62
C LYS A 217 -17.16 17.61 -26.49
N ASP A 218 -16.55 18.38 -27.36
CA ASP A 218 -15.47 17.95 -28.26
C ASP A 218 -14.27 17.42 -27.46
N TRP A 219 -13.90 18.10 -26.36
CA TRP A 219 -12.85 17.63 -25.47
C TRP A 219 -13.20 16.28 -24.83
N SER A 220 -14.43 16.16 -24.32
CA SER A 220 -14.91 14.91 -23.71
C SER A 220 -15.00 13.76 -24.73
N ASP A 221 -15.45 14.04 -25.95
CA ASP A 221 -15.63 13.02 -27.01
C ASP A 221 -14.25 12.50 -27.52
N LYS A 222 -13.22 13.34 -27.46
CA LYS A 222 -11.81 12.95 -27.69
C LYS A 222 -11.20 12.14 -26.53
N GLY A 223 -11.94 11.89 -25.46
CA GLY A 223 -11.48 11.14 -24.29
C GLY A 223 -10.79 12.01 -23.23
N GLY A 224 -10.81 13.32 -23.35
CA GLY A 224 -10.27 14.25 -22.36
C GLY A 224 -11.20 14.40 -21.15
N ILE A 225 -10.61 14.66 -19.99
CA ILE A 225 -11.35 14.98 -18.78
C ILE A 225 -11.71 16.45 -18.78
N VAL A 226 -12.99 16.74 -18.57
CA VAL A 226 -13.50 18.10 -18.43
C VAL A 226 -13.47 18.48 -16.96
N ALA A 227 -12.79 19.58 -16.64
CA ALA A 227 -12.89 20.23 -15.34
C ALA A 227 -13.61 21.58 -15.50
N ALA A 228 -14.38 21.95 -14.49
CA ALA A 228 -15.07 23.23 -14.43
C ALA A 228 -14.49 24.04 -13.26
N MET A 229 -14.09 25.26 -13.54
CA MET A 229 -13.64 26.21 -12.52
C MET A 229 -14.68 27.32 -12.38
N TRP A 230 -14.81 27.80 -11.18
CA TRP A 230 -15.66 28.94 -10.87
C TRP A 230 -14.83 29.99 -10.17
N HIS A 231 -14.69 31.16 -10.80
CA HIS A 231 -14.19 32.36 -10.14
C HIS A 231 -15.27 32.93 -9.24
N TRP A 232 -15.07 32.81 -7.94
CA TRP A 232 -16.04 33.27 -6.96
C TRP A 232 -15.91 34.77 -6.76
N ASN A 233 -16.95 35.52 -7.11
CA ASN A 233 -17.07 36.94 -6.76
C ASN A 233 -17.83 37.06 -5.43
N VAL A 234 -17.24 37.70 -4.44
CA VAL A 234 -17.84 37.90 -3.14
C VAL A 234 -18.53 39.25 -3.07
N PRO A 235 -19.76 39.38 -2.54
CA PRO A 235 -20.40 40.67 -2.32
C PRO A 235 -19.58 41.56 -1.40
N LYS A 236 -19.32 42.79 -1.82
CA LYS A 236 -18.53 43.76 -1.03
C LYS A 236 -19.22 44.21 0.26
N ASN A 237 -20.56 44.21 0.26
CA ASN A 237 -21.40 44.53 1.39
C ASN A 237 -22.61 43.61 1.44
N ALA A 238 -23.06 43.24 2.63
CA ALA A 238 -24.25 42.43 2.84
C ALA A 238 -25.56 43.11 2.40
N VAL A 239 -25.52 44.41 2.13
CA VAL A 239 -26.66 45.19 1.67
C VAL A 239 -26.38 45.72 0.26
N GLY A 240 -26.93 45.04 -0.73
CA GLY A 240 -27.11 45.54 -2.08
C GLY A 240 -25.85 45.95 -2.80
N VAL A 241 -25.35 45.01 -3.60
CA VAL A 241 -24.73 45.28 -4.90
C VAL A 241 -23.38 46.01 -4.89
N ALA A 242 -22.32 45.29 -4.63
CA ALA A 242 -21.16 45.34 -5.50
C ALA A 242 -20.32 44.11 -5.26
N TYR A 243 -20.33 43.21 -6.20
CA TYR A 243 -19.31 42.20 -6.30
C TYR A 243 -18.00 42.92 -6.62
N THR A 244 -16.94 42.62 -5.88
CA THR A 244 -15.62 43.13 -6.24
C THR A 244 -14.84 42.03 -6.91
N ASN A 245 -14.16 42.31 -8.01
CA ASN A 245 -13.14 41.48 -8.62
C ASN A 245 -11.89 41.44 -7.76
N GLN A 246 -12.01 41.15 -6.47
CA GLN A 246 -10.85 40.88 -5.67
C GLN A 246 -10.47 39.43 -5.90
N LEU A 247 -9.45 39.27 -6.70
CA LEU A 247 -8.64 38.07 -6.73
C LEU A 247 -8.03 37.90 -5.34
N TRP A 248 -8.06 36.73 -4.84
CA TRP A 248 -7.42 36.29 -3.61
C TRP A 248 -5.92 36.24 -3.78
#